data_e8558dda56a31f4011b5ebbfc5ee1a3a
#
_entry.id   e8558dda56a31f4011b5ebbfc5ee1a3a
#
_cell.length_a   1.000
_cell.length_b   1.000
_cell.length_c   1.000
_cell.angle_alpha   90.00
_cell.angle_beta   90.00
_cell.angle_gamma   90.00
#
_symmetry.space_group_name_H-M   'P 1'
#
loop_
_entity.id
_entity.type
_entity.pdbx_description
1 polymer ?
#
loop_
_entity_poly.entity_id
_entity_poly.type
_entity_poly.pdbx_seq_one_letter_code
_entity_poly.pdbx_strand_id
1 'polypeptide(L)'
;MSIYLDEKNPEKHKPFDDASPDIVAYVRYLEVIAGKSPNTAFSYYCDLRNFSRFMKRRRGLVTDDTEIKDIDPKGLDTAFWGSVTKEDVYEYLYFLNSECGNKKSSTARRLASLHGFYDYLVNQVDLLKENPTASIKPPKQDKVLPKYLTAEQSMDLLESTQTQSDFPERDYCMVVLFLNCGMRLSELVGMDLGDIDMEQRQIRLFGKGHKERMVYLNDACMEALQIYLNKRNTMEGLNPKERAVFITRRRKERISNRRVEQLVTGAMKAAGLRGFSTHKLRHTAATLMYQTCLLYTSDAA
;
A
#
# COMPACT_ATOMS: atom_id res chain seq x y z
N MET A 1 13.21 -13.11 11.41
CA MET A 1 12.91 -14.03 10.29
C MET A 1 12.53 -13.18 9.11
N SER A 2 13.26 -13.25 8.01
CA SER A 2 13.13 -12.28 6.90
C SER A 2 11.76 -12.41 6.25
N ILE A 3 10.98 -11.34 6.21
CA ILE A 3 9.64 -11.20 5.62
C ILE A 3 9.65 -11.45 4.10
N TYR A 4 10.83 -11.62 3.53
CA TYR A 4 11.08 -11.86 2.11
C TYR A 4 11.18 -13.33 1.72
N LEU A 5 11.12 -14.23 2.67
CA LEU A 5 11.04 -15.66 2.39
C LEU A 5 9.57 -16.07 2.30
N ASP A 6 9.02 -16.05 1.10
CA ASP A 6 7.85 -16.85 0.79
C ASP A 6 8.30 -18.32 0.81
N GLU A 7 8.07 -19.00 1.92
CA GLU A 7 8.43 -20.42 2.09
C GLU A 7 7.82 -21.32 0.99
N LYS A 8 6.81 -20.83 0.28
CA LYS A 8 6.15 -21.54 -0.85
C LYS A 8 6.79 -21.26 -2.21
N ASN A 9 7.67 -20.26 -2.34
CA ASN A 9 8.34 -19.95 -3.58
C ASN A 9 9.67 -19.20 -3.37
N PRO A 10 10.73 -19.86 -2.89
CA PRO A 10 12.01 -19.27 -2.54
C PRO A 10 12.70 -18.61 -3.75
N GLU A 11 12.36 -18.98 -4.98
CA GLU A 11 12.93 -18.39 -6.19
C GLU A 11 12.31 -17.03 -6.55
N LYS A 12 11.10 -16.70 -6.06
CA LYS A 12 10.47 -15.41 -6.30
C LYS A 12 11.02 -14.28 -5.45
N HIS A 13 11.80 -14.58 -4.44
CA HIS A 13 12.33 -13.62 -3.48
C HIS A 13 13.81 -13.82 -3.22
N LYS A 14 14.64 -13.82 -4.26
CA LYS A 14 16.02 -13.37 -4.12
C LYS A 14 15.95 -11.83 -4.07
N PRO A 15 15.83 -11.23 -2.87
CA PRO A 15 15.64 -9.80 -2.76
C PRO A 15 16.96 -9.16 -3.14
N PHE A 16 16.92 -8.30 -4.16
CA PHE A 16 18.01 -7.38 -4.47
C PHE A 16 19.20 -7.94 -5.26
N ASP A 17 19.09 -9.12 -5.88
CA ASP A 17 20.17 -9.73 -6.68
C ASP A 17 20.47 -8.97 -7.99
N ASP A 18 19.57 -8.08 -8.42
CA ASP A 18 19.68 -7.28 -9.62
C ASP A 18 19.91 -5.78 -9.36
N ALA A 19 20.68 -5.45 -8.32
CA ALA A 19 21.08 -4.07 -8.02
C ALA A 19 22.56 -3.98 -7.65
N SER A 20 23.09 -2.75 -7.63
CA SER A 20 24.46 -2.49 -7.18
C SER A 20 24.61 -2.79 -5.69
N PRO A 21 25.83 -3.13 -5.21
CA PRO A 21 26.10 -3.37 -3.80
C PRO A 21 25.67 -2.21 -2.89
N ASP A 22 25.86 -0.96 -3.35
CA ASP A 22 25.49 0.24 -2.59
C ASP A 22 23.97 0.36 -2.40
N ILE A 23 23.17 0.01 -3.42
CA ILE A 23 21.71 -0.04 -3.30
C ILE A 23 21.29 -1.12 -2.31
N VAL A 24 21.90 -2.30 -2.38
CA VAL A 24 21.59 -3.40 -1.46
C VAL A 24 21.91 -3.02 -0.02
N ALA A 25 23.07 -2.37 0.21
CA ALA A 25 23.48 -1.88 1.53
C ALA A 25 22.50 -0.83 2.06
N TYR A 26 22.08 0.11 1.21
CA TYR A 26 21.09 1.13 1.58
C TYR A 26 19.73 0.52 1.95
N VAL A 27 19.26 -0.46 1.20
CA VAL A 27 17.97 -1.12 1.49
C VAL A 27 18.03 -1.84 2.84
N ARG A 28 19.13 -2.52 3.15
CA ARG A 28 19.36 -3.13 4.46
C ARG A 28 19.39 -2.09 5.58
N TYR A 29 20.07 -0.97 5.35
CA TYR A 29 20.07 0.17 6.28
C TYR A 29 18.65 0.68 6.55
N LEU A 30 17.83 0.83 5.51
CA LEU A 30 16.44 1.27 5.66
C LEU A 30 15.62 0.35 6.56
N GLU A 31 15.82 -0.95 6.47
CA GLU A 31 15.08 -1.93 7.26
C GLU A 31 15.59 -2.02 8.70
N VAL A 32 16.89 -2.18 8.86
CA VAL A 32 17.49 -2.54 10.15
C VAL A 32 17.74 -1.30 11.02
N ILE A 33 18.24 -0.22 10.42
CA ILE A 33 18.64 0.98 11.17
C ILE A 33 17.56 2.06 11.14
N ALA A 34 17.06 2.38 9.94
CA ALA A 34 16.04 3.43 9.80
C ALA A 34 14.61 2.96 10.12
N GLY A 35 14.42 1.68 10.45
CA GLY A 35 13.14 1.11 10.89
C GLY A 35 12.01 1.27 9.87
N LYS A 36 12.33 1.35 8.57
CA LYS A 36 11.32 1.45 7.52
C LYS A 36 10.63 0.10 7.31
N SER A 37 9.35 0.15 6.91
CA SER A 37 8.65 -1.09 6.58
C SER A 37 9.29 -1.78 5.36
N PRO A 38 9.25 -3.12 5.28
CA PRO A 38 9.74 -3.88 4.12
C PRO A 38 9.17 -3.39 2.80
N ASN A 39 7.89 -3.05 2.76
CA ASN A 39 7.25 -2.49 1.56
C ASN A 39 7.85 -1.14 1.14
N THR A 40 8.24 -0.30 2.11
CA THR A 40 8.91 0.98 1.83
C THR A 40 10.31 0.74 1.27
N ALA A 41 11.08 -0.14 1.90
CA ALA A 41 12.43 -0.53 1.47
C ALA A 41 12.39 -1.13 0.06
N PHE A 42 11.47 -2.03 -0.20
CA PHE A 42 11.26 -2.62 -1.54
C PHE A 42 10.84 -1.58 -2.60
N SER A 43 9.99 -0.62 -2.23
CA SER A 43 9.61 0.47 -3.15
C SER A 43 10.81 1.33 -3.52
N TYR A 44 11.67 1.66 -2.54
CA TYR A 44 12.90 2.43 -2.78
C TYR A 44 13.89 1.64 -3.63
N TYR A 45 14.04 0.35 -3.36
CA TYR A 45 14.81 -0.55 -4.21
C TYR A 45 14.36 -0.51 -5.68
N CYS A 46 13.05 -0.66 -5.93
CA CYS A 46 12.51 -0.60 -7.29
C CYS A 46 12.76 0.76 -7.97
N ASP A 47 12.67 1.86 -7.21
CA ASP A 47 12.94 3.20 -7.74
C ASP A 47 14.41 3.37 -8.12
N LEU A 48 15.34 2.96 -7.26
CA LEU A 48 16.78 3.04 -7.49
C LEU A 48 17.21 2.12 -8.63
N ARG A 49 16.63 0.93 -8.73
CA ARG A 49 16.86 0.02 -9.87
C ARG A 49 16.44 0.67 -11.19
N ASN A 50 15.29 1.33 -11.22
CA ASN A 50 14.84 2.05 -12.41
C ASN A 50 15.75 3.25 -12.74
N PHE A 51 16.24 3.95 -11.73
CA PHE A 51 17.24 5.01 -11.91
C PHE A 51 18.56 4.46 -12.47
N SER A 52 19.06 3.32 -11.96
CA SER A 52 20.23 2.63 -12.48
C SER A 52 20.10 2.33 -13.99
N ARG A 53 18.96 1.81 -14.39
CA ARG A 53 18.65 1.50 -15.79
C ARG A 53 18.66 2.75 -16.66
N PHE A 54 18.00 3.83 -16.21
CA PHE A 54 18.01 5.10 -16.92
C PHE A 54 19.43 5.66 -17.06
N MET A 55 20.23 5.64 -15.99
CA MET A 55 21.60 6.13 -16.00
C MET A 55 22.50 5.33 -16.94
N LYS A 56 22.35 4.01 -17.00
CA LYS A 56 23.10 3.18 -17.96
C LYS A 56 22.79 3.56 -19.40
N ARG A 57 21.53 3.77 -19.75
CA ARG A 57 21.14 4.25 -21.10
C ARG A 57 21.74 5.64 -21.34
N ARG A 58 21.56 6.57 -20.46
CA ARG A 58 22.04 7.94 -20.59
C ARG A 58 23.57 8.03 -20.75
N ARG A 59 24.32 7.13 -20.10
CA ARG A 59 25.78 7.06 -20.20
C ARG A 59 26.27 6.21 -21.38
N GLY A 60 25.40 5.72 -22.25
CA GLY A 60 25.78 4.89 -23.39
C GLY A 60 26.38 3.52 -23.00
N LEU A 61 26.09 3.02 -21.79
CA LEU A 61 26.57 1.72 -21.32
C LEU A 61 25.76 0.55 -21.88
N VAL A 62 24.69 0.84 -22.61
CA VAL A 62 23.81 -0.10 -23.31
C VAL A 62 23.41 0.50 -24.65
N THR A 63 22.99 -0.36 -25.60
CA THR A 63 22.53 0.10 -26.90
C THR A 63 21.20 0.84 -26.78
N ASP A 64 20.99 1.87 -27.62
CA ASP A 64 19.80 2.73 -27.59
C ASP A 64 18.49 1.96 -27.84
N ASP A 65 18.55 0.86 -28.57
CA ASP A 65 17.39 0.01 -28.87
C ASP A 65 16.90 -0.84 -27.70
N THR A 66 17.67 -0.93 -26.61
CA THR A 66 17.30 -1.72 -25.43
C THR A 66 16.18 -1.03 -24.65
N GLU A 67 15.04 -1.68 -24.47
CA GLU A 67 14.00 -1.13 -23.61
C GLU A 67 14.49 -0.98 -22.16
N ILE A 68 14.15 0.12 -21.48
CA ILE A 68 14.64 0.41 -20.11
C ILE A 68 14.35 -0.73 -19.13
N LYS A 69 13.20 -1.40 -19.29
CA LYS A 69 12.83 -2.53 -18.42
C LYS A 69 13.79 -3.73 -18.54
N ASP A 70 14.44 -3.89 -19.68
CA ASP A 70 15.30 -5.03 -20.02
C ASP A 70 16.79 -4.76 -19.74
N ILE A 71 17.13 -3.51 -19.39
CA ILE A 71 18.50 -3.14 -18.98
C ILE A 71 18.82 -3.80 -17.65
N ASP A 72 19.94 -4.53 -17.57
CA ASP A 72 20.48 -5.04 -16.31
C ASP A 72 20.95 -3.87 -15.43
N PRO A 73 20.38 -3.65 -14.24
CA PRO A 73 20.78 -2.56 -13.35
C PRO A 73 22.07 -2.81 -12.55
N LYS A 74 22.69 -3.99 -12.68
CA LYS A 74 23.94 -4.36 -12.00
C LYS A 74 25.18 -3.63 -12.54
N GLY A 75 26.29 -3.79 -11.84
CA GLY A 75 27.62 -3.34 -12.32
C GLY A 75 27.86 -1.84 -12.18
N LEU A 76 27.05 -1.14 -11.39
CA LEU A 76 27.30 0.24 -10.99
C LEU A 76 27.98 0.25 -9.63
N ASP A 77 29.12 0.88 -9.53
CA ASP A 77 29.92 1.00 -8.31
C ASP A 77 29.77 2.38 -7.66
N THR A 78 30.42 2.57 -6.54
CA THR A 78 30.41 3.84 -5.79
C THR A 78 30.99 5.00 -6.60
N ALA A 79 31.99 4.74 -7.45
CA ALA A 79 32.57 5.76 -8.34
C ALA A 79 31.54 6.25 -9.37
N PHE A 80 30.74 5.32 -9.91
CA PHE A 80 29.63 5.68 -10.78
C PHE A 80 28.61 6.59 -10.07
N TRP A 81 28.20 6.23 -8.83
CA TRP A 81 27.25 7.05 -8.08
C TRP A 81 27.80 8.44 -7.77
N GLY A 82 29.11 8.55 -7.53
CA GLY A 82 29.81 9.84 -7.34
C GLY A 82 29.90 10.69 -8.62
N SER A 83 29.76 10.09 -9.79
CA SER A 83 29.76 10.80 -11.09
C SER A 83 28.39 11.35 -11.51
N VAL A 84 27.34 11.00 -10.80
CA VAL A 84 25.98 11.46 -11.09
C VAL A 84 25.86 12.93 -10.71
N THR A 85 25.39 13.74 -11.64
CA THR A 85 25.22 15.17 -11.49
C THR A 85 23.76 15.56 -11.21
N LYS A 86 23.56 16.79 -10.81
CA LYS A 86 22.22 17.37 -10.65
C LYS A 86 21.43 17.35 -11.98
N GLU A 87 22.12 17.59 -13.10
CA GLU A 87 21.54 17.51 -14.45
C GLU A 87 21.03 16.11 -14.75
N ASP A 88 21.77 15.07 -14.39
CA ASP A 88 21.32 13.68 -14.58
C ASP A 88 20.02 13.40 -13.84
N VAL A 89 19.89 13.93 -12.62
CA VAL A 89 18.65 13.79 -11.85
C VAL A 89 17.50 14.58 -12.49
N TYR A 90 17.71 15.79 -12.98
CA TYR A 90 16.67 16.53 -13.71
C TYR A 90 16.23 15.81 -14.98
N GLU A 91 17.14 15.27 -15.75
CA GLU A 91 16.81 14.49 -16.94
C GLU A 91 16.02 13.23 -16.61
N TYR A 92 16.35 12.56 -15.49
CA TYR A 92 15.54 11.44 -15.02
C TYR A 92 14.11 11.86 -14.64
N LEU A 93 13.95 12.98 -13.94
CA LEU A 93 12.63 13.51 -13.59
C LEU A 93 11.83 13.92 -14.83
N TYR A 94 12.50 14.50 -15.83
CA TYR A 94 11.91 14.84 -17.13
C TYR A 94 11.45 13.55 -17.85
N PHE A 95 12.30 12.55 -17.96
CA PHE A 95 11.98 11.24 -18.52
C PHE A 95 10.76 10.60 -17.86
N LEU A 96 10.70 10.64 -16.51
CA LEU A 96 9.56 10.09 -15.77
C LEU A 96 8.24 10.78 -16.11
N ASN A 97 8.25 12.07 -16.34
CA ASN A 97 7.04 12.85 -16.63
C ASN A 97 6.66 12.77 -18.10
N SER A 98 7.61 12.99 -19.01
CA SER A 98 7.36 13.13 -20.45
C SER A 98 7.21 11.80 -21.18
N GLU A 99 8.07 10.83 -20.86
CA GLU A 99 8.09 9.54 -21.58
C GLU A 99 7.30 8.46 -20.83
N CYS A 100 7.40 8.41 -19.48
CA CYS A 100 6.68 7.42 -18.69
C CYS A 100 5.27 7.87 -18.27
N GLY A 101 4.87 9.12 -18.50
CA GLY A 101 3.55 9.63 -18.12
C GLY A 101 3.26 9.60 -16.62
N ASN A 102 4.28 9.69 -15.77
CA ASN A 102 4.11 9.58 -14.33
C ASN A 102 3.40 10.81 -13.75
N LYS A 103 2.54 10.57 -12.76
CA LYS A 103 1.92 11.63 -11.98
C LYS A 103 2.95 12.33 -11.09
N LYS A 104 2.75 13.63 -10.83
CA LYS A 104 3.59 14.45 -9.93
C LYS A 104 3.91 13.78 -8.60
N SER A 105 2.92 13.08 -7.98
CA SER A 105 3.11 12.34 -6.73
C SER A 105 4.06 11.15 -6.86
N SER A 106 4.01 10.42 -7.98
CA SER A 106 4.91 9.31 -8.24
C SER A 106 6.34 9.79 -8.48
N THR A 107 6.51 10.89 -9.22
CA THR A 107 7.80 11.53 -9.44
C THR A 107 8.40 12.06 -8.14
N ALA A 108 7.59 12.71 -7.28
CA ALA A 108 8.02 13.18 -5.97
C ALA A 108 8.50 12.01 -5.06
N ARG A 109 7.79 10.88 -5.07
CA ARG A 109 8.19 9.69 -4.31
C ARG A 109 9.53 9.13 -4.81
N ARG A 110 9.73 9.03 -6.13
CA ARG A 110 10.99 8.57 -6.72
C ARG A 110 12.15 9.51 -6.43
N LEU A 111 11.91 10.81 -6.42
CA LEU A 111 12.92 11.78 -5.97
C LEU A 111 13.26 11.58 -4.50
N ALA A 112 12.27 11.31 -3.63
CA ALA A 112 12.50 11.02 -2.23
C ALA A 112 13.36 9.77 -2.01
N SER A 113 13.21 8.72 -2.85
CA SER A 113 14.09 7.55 -2.77
C SER A 113 15.53 7.85 -3.18
N LEU A 114 15.74 8.72 -4.20
CA LEU A 114 17.07 9.20 -4.59
C LEU A 114 17.70 10.08 -3.50
N HIS A 115 16.94 11.01 -2.91
CA HIS A 115 17.41 11.82 -1.79
C HIS A 115 17.90 10.94 -0.64
N GLY A 116 17.09 9.95 -0.23
CA GLY A 116 17.47 9.06 0.85
C GLY A 116 18.69 8.21 0.54
N PHE A 117 18.87 7.76 -0.71
CA PHE A 117 20.03 6.99 -1.13
C PHE A 117 21.32 7.83 -1.12
N TYR A 118 21.29 9.02 -1.69
CA TYR A 118 22.46 9.90 -1.69
C TYR A 118 22.76 10.47 -0.29
N ASP A 119 21.74 10.72 0.51
CA ASP A 119 21.94 11.09 1.93
C ASP A 119 22.65 9.96 2.71
N TYR A 120 22.25 8.71 2.46
CA TYR A 120 22.94 7.55 3.03
C TYR A 120 24.40 7.46 2.59
N LEU A 121 24.69 7.62 1.29
CA LEU A 121 26.07 7.53 0.78
C LEU A 121 26.97 8.65 1.29
N VAL A 122 26.44 9.84 1.54
CA VAL A 122 27.20 11.00 2.02
C VAL A 122 27.28 11.02 3.55
N ASN A 123 26.14 10.88 4.26
CA ASN A 123 26.06 11.21 5.68
C ASN A 123 26.08 9.98 6.61
N GLN A 124 25.88 8.75 6.09
CA GLN A 124 25.86 7.56 6.93
C GLN A 124 27.09 6.67 6.75
N VAL A 125 27.62 6.63 5.53
CA VAL A 125 28.74 5.72 5.18
C VAL A 125 29.96 6.46 4.60
N ASP A 126 29.91 7.78 4.45
CA ASP A 126 30.99 8.65 3.99
C ASP A 126 31.64 8.20 2.66
N LEU A 127 30.87 7.57 1.77
CA LEU A 127 31.34 7.10 0.48
C LEU A 127 31.40 8.20 -0.58
N LEU A 128 30.57 9.23 -0.45
CA LEU A 128 30.52 10.39 -1.34
C LEU A 128 30.67 11.68 -0.57
N LYS A 129 31.19 12.73 -1.23
CA LYS A 129 31.39 14.06 -0.64
C LYS A 129 30.15 14.96 -0.79
N GLU A 130 29.42 14.79 -1.87
CA GLU A 130 28.29 15.67 -2.24
C GLU A 130 27.05 14.87 -2.62
N ASN A 131 25.90 15.43 -2.28
CA ASN A 131 24.62 14.87 -2.65
C ASN A 131 24.03 15.65 -3.84
N PRO A 132 23.99 15.08 -5.06
CA PRO A 132 23.51 15.78 -6.27
C PRO A 132 22.03 16.11 -6.19
N THR A 133 21.28 15.52 -5.28
CA THR A 133 19.85 15.74 -5.12
C THR A 133 19.51 16.80 -4.08
N ALA A 134 20.44 17.22 -3.23
CA ALA A 134 20.19 18.05 -2.03
C ALA A 134 19.38 19.34 -2.30
N SER A 135 19.63 20.01 -3.44
CA SER A 135 18.93 21.25 -3.81
C SER A 135 17.69 21.05 -4.67
N ILE A 136 17.32 19.80 -5.02
CA ILE A 136 16.19 19.52 -5.90
C ILE A 136 14.91 19.44 -5.08
N LYS A 137 13.98 20.33 -5.32
CA LYS A 137 12.68 20.35 -4.66
C LYS A 137 11.69 19.42 -5.40
N PRO A 138 10.88 18.66 -4.66
CA PRO A 138 9.84 17.84 -5.29
C PRO A 138 8.82 18.72 -6.05
N PRO A 139 8.22 18.19 -7.13
CA PRO A 139 7.14 18.89 -7.84
C PRO A 139 6.00 19.28 -6.89
N LYS A 140 5.50 20.52 -7.01
CA LYS A 140 4.33 20.94 -6.26
C LYS A 140 3.15 20.03 -6.59
N GLN A 141 2.56 19.46 -5.55
CA GLN A 141 1.36 18.63 -5.68
C GLN A 141 0.12 19.51 -5.56
N ASP A 142 -0.82 19.32 -6.45
CA ASP A 142 -2.11 19.97 -6.35
C ASP A 142 -2.88 19.34 -5.18
N LYS A 143 -3.38 20.15 -4.26
CA LYS A 143 -4.24 19.69 -3.16
C LYS A 143 -5.62 19.39 -3.75
N VAL A 144 -5.85 18.15 -4.14
CA VAL A 144 -7.18 17.68 -4.57
C VAL A 144 -7.95 17.28 -3.31
N LEU A 145 -9.16 17.83 -3.15
CA LEU A 145 -10.06 17.41 -2.06
C LEU A 145 -10.33 15.90 -2.16
N PRO A 146 -10.27 15.19 -1.04
CA PRO A 146 -10.56 13.76 -1.02
C PRO A 146 -11.98 13.50 -1.54
N LYS A 147 -12.14 12.65 -2.54
CA LYS A 147 -13.45 12.16 -2.95
C LYS A 147 -13.94 11.13 -1.93
N TYR A 148 -15.16 11.27 -1.48
CA TYR A 148 -15.85 10.35 -0.59
C TYR A 148 -17.22 9.98 -1.17
N LEU A 149 -17.79 8.87 -0.72
CA LEU A 149 -19.13 8.43 -1.12
C LEU A 149 -20.19 9.18 -0.31
N THR A 150 -21.30 9.53 -0.96
CA THR A 150 -22.51 9.95 -0.25
C THR A 150 -23.14 8.76 0.52
N ALA A 151 -24.09 9.04 1.40
CA ALA A 151 -24.82 7.98 2.09
C ALA A 151 -25.54 7.05 1.09
N GLU A 152 -26.22 7.61 0.07
CA GLU A 152 -26.89 6.87 -0.99
C GLU A 152 -25.90 5.98 -1.76
N GLN A 153 -24.77 6.54 -2.23
CA GLN A 153 -23.73 5.76 -2.90
C GLN A 153 -23.13 4.65 -2.03
N SER A 154 -23.08 4.88 -0.72
CA SER A 154 -22.64 3.85 0.23
C SER A 154 -23.64 2.69 0.34
N MET A 155 -24.93 2.98 0.27
CA MET A 155 -26.00 1.98 0.22
C MET A 155 -25.95 1.19 -1.09
N ASP A 156 -25.81 1.84 -2.25
CA ASP A 156 -25.67 1.19 -3.56
C ASP A 156 -24.47 0.22 -3.57
N LEU A 157 -23.34 0.64 -2.95
CA LEU A 157 -22.18 -0.22 -2.81
C LEU A 157 -22.48 -1.45 -1.96
N LEU A 158 -23.16 -1.30 -0.82
CA LEU A 158 -23.55 -2.41 0.05
C LEU A 158 -24.48 -3.39 -0.68
N GLU A 159 -25.48 -2.92 -1.39
CA GLU A 159 -26.39 -3.74 -2.18
C GLU A 159 -25.65 -4.52 -3.27
N SER A 160 -24.70 -3.89 -3.95
CA SER A 160 -23.90 -4.54 -4.98
C SER A 160 -23.04 -5.70 -4.44
N THR A 161 -22.60 -5.64 -3.18
CA THR A 161 -21.87 -6.75 -2.55
C THR A 161 -22.75 -7.95 -2.27
N GLN A 162 -24.04 -7.77 -2.07
CA GLN A 162 -24.99 -8.86 -1.85
C GLN A 162 -25.40 -9.54 -3.15
N THR A 163 -25.55 -8.77 -4.24
CA THR A 163 -26.08 -9.26 -5.52
C THR A 163 -25.01 -9.77 -6.48
N GLN A 164 -23.77 -9.29 -6.41
CA GLN A 164 -22.72 -9.56 -7.39
C GLN A 164 -21.56 -10.43 -6.86
N SER A 165 -21.60 -10.82 -5.58
CA SER A 165 -20.55 -11.61 -4.96
C SER A 165 -20.83 -13.11 -4.97
N ASP A 166 -19.78 -13.91 -5.09
CA ASP A 166 -19.80 -15.36 -4.86
C ASP A 166 -19.71 -15.74 -3.36
N PHE A 167 -19.49 -14.76 -2.50
CA PHE A 167 -19.51 -14.89 -1.04
C PHE A 167 -20.07 -13.60 -0.39
N PRO A 168 -21.38 -13.33 -0.57
CA PRO A 168 -22.00 -12.05 -0.23
C PRO A 168 -21.86 -11.68 1.24
N GLU A 169 -22.03 -12.64 2.16
CA GLU A 169 -21.96 -12.36 3.60
C GLU A 169 -20.58 -11.81 4.00
N ARG A 170 -19.50 -12.34 3.42
CA ARG A 170 -18.13 -11.85 3.64
C ARG A 170 -17.92 -10.46 3.06
N ASP A 171 -18.28 -10.29 1.80
CA ASP A 171 -17.97 -9.07 1.06
C ASP A 171 -18.79 -7.89 1.60
N TYR A 172 -20.06 -8.14 1.96
CA TYR A 172 -20.90 -7.18 2.67
C TYR A 172 -20.29 -6.76 4.00
N CYS A 173 -19.90 -7.73 4.84
CA CYS A 173 -19.27 -7.47 6.14
C CYS A 173 -18.00 -6.63 6.00
N MET A 174 -17.14 -6.94 5.04
CA MET A 174 -15.92 -6.14 4.78
C MET A 174 -16.24 -4.68 4.44
N VAL A 175 -17.25 -4.44 3.58
CA VAL A 175 -17.63 -3.07 3.17
C VAL A 175 -18.29 -2.32 4.33
N VAL A 176 -19.15 -2.97 5.13
CA VAL A 176 -19.73 -2.39 6.35
C VAL A 176 -18.64 -1.93 7.30
N LEU A 177 -17.64 -2.77 7.57
CA LEU A 177 -16.51 -2.41 8.44
C LEU A 177 -15.66 -1.27 7.88
N PHE A 178 -15.42 -1.24 6.56
CA PHE A 178 -14.72 -0.10 5.94
C PHE A 178 -15.48 1.21 6.13
N LEU A 179 -16.79 1.21 5.91
CA LEU A 179 -17.63 2.41 5.96
C LEU A 179 -17.92 2.89 7.38
N ASN A 180 -18.03 1.99 8.35
CA ASN A 180 -18.37 2.35 9.74
C ASN A 180 -17.15 2.50 10.64
N CYS A 181 -16.13 1.66 10.47
CA CYS A 181 -14.95 1.65 11.34
C CYS A 181 -13.75 2.38 10.74
N GLY A 182 -13.81 2.75 9.48
CA GLY A 182 -12.71 3.43 8.77
C GLY A 182 -11.39 2.64 8.82
N MET A 183 -11.44 1.33 8.74
CA MET A 183 -10.26 0.46 8.79
C MET A 183 -9.34 0.67 7.60
N ARG A 184 -8.02 0.44 7.79
CA ARG A 184 -7.12 0.25 6.66
C ARG A 184 -7.29 -1.15 6.08
N LEU A 185 -7.01 -1.31 4.79
CA LEU A 185 -7.07 -2.61 4.13
C LEU A 185 -6.23 -3.67 4.85
N SER A 186 -5.01 -3.33 5.24
CA SER A 186 -4.11 -4.24 5.97
C SER A 186 -4.60 -4.59 7.38
N GLU A 187 -5.30 -3.66 8.06
CA GLU A 187 -5.92 -3.90 9.35
C GLU A 187 -7.06 -4.93 9.22
N LEU A 188 -7.94 -4.74 8.23
CA LEU A 188 -9.06 -5.66 7.99
C LEU A 188 -8.56 -7.07 7.60
N VAL A 189 -7.60 -7.17 6.67
CA VAL A 189 -7.05 -8.45 6.22
C VAL A 189 -6.26 -9.15 7.32
N GLY A 190 -5.53 -8.37 8.16
CA GLY A 190 -4.71 -8.89 9.25
C GLY A 190 -5.48 -9.40 10.46
N MET A 191 -6.77 -9.10 10.56
CA MET A 191 -7.59 -9.37 11.74
C MET A 191 -7.77 -10.86 12.01
N ASP A 192 -7.57 -11.26 13.25
CA ASP A 192 -7.81 -12.61 13.75
C ASP A 192 -9.10 -12.69 14.56
N LEU A 193 -9.69 -13.87 14.70
CA LEU A 193 -10.91 -14.09 15.49
C LEU A 193 -10.75 -13.60 16.94
N GLY A 194 -9.56 -13.75 17.53
CA GLY A 194 -9.26 -13.29 18.89
C GLY A 194 -9.11 -11.77 19.04
N ASP A 195 -9.18 -11.01 17.93
CA ASP A 195 -9.18 -9.56 17.98
C ASP A 195 -10.58 -8.94 18.10
N ILE A 196 -11.62 -9.78 17.98
CA ILE A 196 -13.02 -9.35 18.04
C ILE A 196 -13.57 -9.70 19.43
N ASP A 197 -14.06 -8.69 20.13
CA ASP A 197 -14.84 -8.83 21.35
C ASP A 197 -16.29 -8.47 21.03
N MET A 198 -17.12 -9.50 20.89
CA MET A 198 -18.55 -9.33 20.58
C MET A 198 -19.35 -8.83 21.78
N GLU A 199 -18.91 -9.13 23.02
CA GLU A 199 -19.61 -8.68 24.25
C GLU A 199 -19.38 -7.19 24.47
N GLN A 200 -18.10 -6.76 24.36
CA GLN A 200 -17.74 -5.34 24.50
C GLN A 200 -17.95 -4.54 23.21
N ARG A 201 -18.38 -5.18 22.13
CA ARG A 201 -18.63 -4.56 20.82
C ARG A 201 -17.40 -3.80 20.30
N GLN A 202 -16.23 -4.42 20.34
CA GLN A 202 -14.95 -3.79 19.94
C GLN A 202 -14.10 -4.73 19.11
N ILE A 203 -13.26 -4.12 18.29
CA ILE A 203 -12.19 -4.81 17.55
C ILE A 203 -10.86 -4.16 17.87
N ARG A 204 -9.87 -4.98 18.19
CA ARG A 204 -8.49 -4.57 18.34
C ARG A 204 -7.80 -4.62 16.99
N LEU A 205 -7.28 -3.49 16.54
CA LEU A 205 -6.60 -3.35 15.24
C LEU A 205 -5.13 -3.02 15.43
N PHE A 206 -4.30 -3.66 14.61
CA PHE A 206 -2.86 -3.42 14.57
C PHE A 206 -2.50 -2.57 13.34
N GLY A 207 -2.06 -1.35 13.58
CA GLY A 207 -1.64 -0.41 12.55
C GLY A 207 -0.15 -0.49 12.21
N LYS A 208 0.31 0.45 11.39
CA LYS A 208 1.74 0.57 11.02
C LYS A 208 2.61 0.72 12.27
N GLY A 209 3.65 -0.10 12.38
CA GLY A 209 4.58 -0.12 13.52
C GLY A 209 4.00 -0.80 14.78
N HIS A 210 3.09 -1.77 14.60
CA HIS A 210 2.43 -2.49 15.69
C HIS A 210 1.66 -1.60 16.69
N LYS A 211 1.27 -0.39 16.28
CA LYS A 211 0.43 0.45 17.11
C LYS A 211 -0.98 -0.13 17.16
N GLU A 212 -1.42 -0.45 18.35
CA GLU A 212 -2.78 -0.94 18.64
C GLU A 212 -3.78 0.21 18.71
N ARG A 213 -4.98 -0.04 18.23
CA ARG A 213 -6.15 0.82 18.47
C ARG A 213 -7.40 -0.02 18.61
N MET A 214 -8.30 0.41 19.49
CA MET A 214 -9.63 -0.17 19.61
C MET A 214 -10.61 0.57 18.69
N VAL A 215 -11.54 -0.16 18.12
CA VAL A 215 -12.63 0.38 17.30
C VAL A 215 -13.95 -0.20 17.84
N TYR A 216 -14.92 0.68 18.11
CA TYR A 216 -16.24 0.28 18.55
C TYR A 216 -17.14 -0.08 17.38
N LEU A 217 -17.99 -1.09 17.59
CA LEU A 217 -18.91 -1.62 16.60
C LEU A 217 -20.34 -1.11 16.86
N ASN A 218 -20.93 -0.49 15.87
CA ASN A 218 -22.36 -0.19 15.87
C ASN A 218 -23.19 -1.44 15.50
N ASP A 219 -24.51 -1.34 15.58
CA ASP A 219 -25.42 -2.47 15.33
C ASP A 219 -25.22 -3.07 13.94
N ALA A 220 -25.03 -2.25 12.91
CA ALA A 220 -24.80 -2.72 11.54
C ALA A 220 -23.51 -3.54 11.42
N CYS A 221 -22.44 -3.15 12.11
CA CYS A 221 -21.19 -3.91 12.13
C CYS A 221 -21.36 -5.23 12.88
N MET A 222 -22.07 -5.21 14.02
CA MET A 222 -22.35 -6.40 14.83
C MET A 222 -23.15 -7.43 14.04
N GLU A 223 -24.23 -7.01 13.39
CA GLU A 223 -25.08 -7.87 12.56
C GLU A 223 -24.30 -8.47 11.38
N ALA A 224 -23.58 -7.64 10.63
CA ALA A 224 -22.78 -8.09 9.50
C ALA A 224 -21.70 -9.10 9.91
N LEU A 225 -21.02 -8.87 11.03
CA LEU A 225 -20.04 -9.80 11.59
C LEU A 225 -20.68 -11.11 12.01
N GLN A 226 -21.80 -11.06 12.72
CA GLN A 226 -22.51 -12.25 13.21
C GLN A 226 -22.94 -13.15 12.05
N ILE A 227 -23.56 -12.55 11.00
CA ILE A 227 -23.99 -13.28 9.80
C ILE A 227 -22.79 -13.93 9.12
N TYR A 228 -21.72 -13.16 8.89
CA TYR A 228 -20.53 -13.68 8.22
C TYR A 228 -19.84 -14.76 9.05
N LEU A 229 -19.62 -14.55 10.34
CA LEU A 229 -18.92 -15.52 11.22
C LEU A 229 -19.71 -16.82 11.34
N ASN A 230 -21.05 -16.77 11.42
CA ASN A 230 -21.88 -17.98 11.37
C ASN A 230 -21.67 -18.74 10.06
N LYS A 231 -21.69 -18.06 8.92
CA LYS A 231 -21.43 -18.68 7.60
C LYS A 231 -20.02 -19.24 7.51
N ARG A 232 -19.01 -18.48 7.96
CA ARG A 232 -17.60 -18.91 7.98
C ARG A 232 -17.42 -20.19 8.78
N ASN A 233 -17.97 -20.27 9.97
CA ASN A 233 -17.79 -21.38 10.88
C ASN A 233 -18.51 -22.66 10.44
N THR A 234 -19.52 -22.55 9.57
CA THR A 234 -20.23 -23.70 8.98
C THR A 234 -19.62 -24.16 7.65
N MET A 235 -18.52 -23.55 7.18
CA MET A 235 -17.90 -23.94 5.92
C MET A 235 -17.23 -25.32 6.02
N GLU A 236 -17.71 -26.25 5.22
CA GLU A 236 -17.13 -27.61 5.12
C GLU A 236 -15.64 -27.55 4.77
N GLY A 237 -14.80 -28.31 5.49
CA GLY A 237 -13.34 -28.39 5.29
C GLY A 237 -12.57 -27.11 5.68
N LEU A 238 -13.13 -26.25 6.51
CA LEU A 238 -12.39 -25.19 7.18
C LEU A 238 -11.43 -25.79 8.20
N ASN A 239 -10.16 -25.35 8.16
CA ASN A 239 -9.19 -25.76 9.18
C ASN A 239 -9.59 -25.16 10.55
N PRO A 240 -9.81 -25.97 11.59
CA PRO A 240 -10.17 -25.46 12.92
C PRO A 240 -9.12 -24.52 13.54
N LYS A 241 -7.87 -24.58 13.07
CA LYS A 241 -6.77 -23.70 13.51
C LYS A 241 -6.67 -22.39 12.71
N GLU A 242 -7.51 -22.20 11.68
CA GLU A 242 -7.49 -20.93 10.91
C GLU A 242 -8.04 -19.79 11.77
N ARG A 243 -7.17 -18.84 12.10
CA ARG A 243 -7.49 -17.71 12.96
C ARG A 243 -8.02 -16.49 12.21
N ALA A 244 -7.73 -16.41 10.89
CA ALA A 244 -8.12 -15.24 10.11
C ALA A 244 -9.63 -15.03 10.15
N VAL A 245 -10.06 -13.80 10.40
CA VAL A 245 -11.49 -13.44 10.30
C VAL A 245 -11.93 -13.61 8.85
N PHE A 246 -11.31 -12.91 7.92
CA PHE A 246 -11.69 -12.95 6.51
C PHE A 246 -10.90 -13.99 5.73
N ILE A 247 -11.62 -14.95 5.16
CA ILE A 247 -11.06 -16.09 4.43
C ILE A 247 -11.55 -16.14 2.98
N THR A 248 -10.76 -16.79 2.13
CA THR A 248 -11.16 -17.09 0.75
C THR A 248 -12.18 -18.22 0.71
N ARG A 249 -13.15 -18.19 -0.22
CA ARG A 249 -14.18 -19.21 -0.35
C ARG A 249 -13.61 -20.59 -0.68
N ARG A 250 -12.63 -20.67 -1.57
CA ARG A 250 -12.10 -21.96 -2.08
C ARG A 250 -11.06 -22.58 -1.14
N ARG A 251 -10.01 -21.80 -0.78
CA ARG A 251 -8.90 -22.32 0.03
C ARG A 251 -9.16 -22.25 1.53
N LYS A 252 -10.12 -21.42 1.95
CA LYS A 252 -10.46 -21.18 3.37
C LYS A 252 -9.25 -20.71 4.20
N GLU A 253 -8.34 -20.00 3.53
CA GLU A 253 -7.15 -19.34 4.08
C GLU A 253 -7.39 -17.84 4.13
N ARG A 254 -6.61 -17.11 4.93
CA ARG A 254 -6.64 -15.65 5.02
C ARG A 254 -6.71 -15.01 3.63
N ILE A 255 -7.64 -14.09 3.44
CA ILE A 255 -7.79 -13.33 2.20
C ILE A 255 -6.60 -12.38 2.03
N SER A 256 -6.12 -12.16 0.81
CA SER A 256 -5.04 -11.21 0.54
C SER A 256 -5.57 -9.78 0.29
N ASN A 257 -4.73 -8.77 0.56
CA ASN A 257 -5.04 -7.35 0.25
C ASN A 257 -5.50 -7.19 -1.21
N ARG A 258 -4.76 -7.78 -2.14
CA ARG A 258 -5.09 -7.73 -3.58
C ARG A 258 -6.48 -8.29 -3.88
N ARG A 259 -6.87 -9.39 -3.21
CA ARG A 259 -8.20 -9.99 -3.43
C ARG A 259 -9.31 -9.09 -2.89
N VAL A 260 -9.13 -8.49 -1.71
CA VAL A 260 -10.10 -7.51 -1.17
C VAL A 260 -10.22 -6.29 -2.09
N GLU A 261 -9.10 -5.75 -2.58
CA GLU A 261 -9.13 -4.64 -3.55
C GLU A 261 -9.91 -5.00 -4.81
N GLN A 262 -9.71 -6.20 -5.36
CA GLN A 262 -10.45 -6.67 -6.53
C GLN A 262 -11.96 -6.78 -6.26
N LEU A 263 -12.34 -7.35 -5.12
CA LEU A 263 -13.74 -7.51 -4.73
C LEU A 263 -14.42 -6.16 -4.54
N VAL A 264 -13.81 -5.27 -3.78
CA VAL A 264 -14.36 -3.92 -3.53
C VAL A 264 -14.42 -3.10 -4.83
N THR A 265 -13.39 -3.19 -5.69
CA THR A 265 -13.40 -2.50 -7.00
C THR A 265 -14.49 -3.07 -7.91
N GLY A 266 -14.71 -4.37 -7.89
CA GLY A 266 -15.80 -5.03 -8.63
C GLY A 266 -17.17 -4.55 -8.18
N ALA A 267 -17.40 -4.53 -6.86
CA ALA A 267 -18.64 -4.03 -6.26
C ALA A 267 -18.88 -2.55 -6.59
N MET A 268 -17.85 -1.72 -6.46
CA MET A 268 -17.93 -0.29 -6.85
C MET A 268 -18.30 -0.11 -8.33
N LYS A 269 -17.71 -0.93 -9.20
CA LYS A 269 -18.02 -0.89 -10.63
C LYS A 269 -19.47 -1.29 -10.90
N ALA A 270 -19.96 -2.32 -10.22
CA ALA A 270 -21.36 -2.78 -10.33
C ALA A 270 -22.35 -1.72 -9.84
N ALA A 271 -22.01 -1.00 -8.77
CA ALA A 271 -22.77 0.14 -8.26
C ALA A 271 -22.58 1.45 -9.07
N GLY A 272 -21.91 1.41 -10.23
CA GLY A 272 -21.66 2.62 -11.05
C GLY A 272 -20.65 3.61 -10.49
N LEU A 273 -19.97 3.28 -9.41
CA LEU A 273 -19.06 4.14 -8.66
C LEU A 273 -17.63 4.10 -9.26
N ARG A 274 -17.35 4.99 -10.20
CA ARG A 274 -16.04 5.04 -10.87
C ARG A 274 -15.03 5.91 -10.11
N GLY A 275 -13.77 5.43 -10.06
CA GLY A 275 -12.65 6.19 -9.49
C GLY A 275 -12.55 6.15 -7.96
N PHE A 276 -13.26 5.25 -7.30
CA PHE A 276 -13.13 4.95 -5.88
C PHE A 276 -12.20 3.74 -5.64
N SER A 277 -11.71 3.59 -4.40
CA SER A 277 -10.84 2.51 -3.95
C SER A 277 -11.07 2.22 -2.46
N THR A 278 -10.58 1.11 -1.95
CA THR A 278 -10.66 0.77 -0.52
C THR A 278 -10.17 1.91 0.39
N HIS A 279 -9.11 2.62 0.00
CA HIS A 279 -8.60 3.76 0.78
C HIS A 279 -9.62 4.92 0.84
N LYS A 280 -10.40 5.14 -0.22
CA LYS A 280 -11.44 6.18 -0.23
C LYS A 280 -12.64 5.82 0.63
N LEU A 281 -12.92 4.52 0.87
CA LEU A 281 -13.95 4.11 1.84
C LEU A 281 -13.60 4.56 3.27
N ARG A 282 -12.32 4.51 3.64
CA ARG A 282 -11.85 5.05 4.91
C ARG A 282 -12.04 6.57 5.00
N HIS A 283 -11.80 7.31 3.91
CA HIS A 283 -12.11 8.74 3.86
C HIS A 283 -13.62 8.99 3.97
N THR A 284 -14.44 8.17 3.31
CA THR A 284 -15.89 8.21 3.42
C THR A 284 -16.33 8.05 4.87
N ALA A 285 -15.86 7.00 5.56
CA ALA A 285 -16.16 6.77 6.96
C ALA A 285 -15.84 7.99 7.84
N ALA A 286 -14.63 8.54 7.69
CA ALA A 286 -14.21 9.70 8.47
C ALA A 286 -15.08 10.94 8.18
N THR A 287 -15.44 11.18 6.91
CA THR A 287 -16.27 12.31 6.53
C THR A 287 -17.71 12.18 7.02
N LEU A 288 -18.31 11.00 6.87
CA LEU A 288 -19.68 10.75 7.35
C LEU A 288 -19.76 10.85 8.86
N MET A 289 -18.80 10.30 9.61
CA MET A 289 -18.71 10.46 11.07
C MET A 289 -18.60 11.93 11.46
N TYR A 290 -17.75 12.70 10.80
CA TYR A 290 -17.56 14.11 11.08
C TYR A 290 -18.85 14.92 10.83
N GLN A 291 -19.53 14.67 9.70
CA GLN A 291 -20.80 15.31 9.36
C GLN A 291 -21.89 14.99 10.42
N THR A 292 -21.98 13.73 10.87
CA THR A 292 -22.93 13.32 11.91
C THR A 292 -22.61 14.02 13.24
N CYS A 293 -21.34 14.11 13.65
CA CYS A 293 -20.97 14.83 14.87
C CYS A 293 -21.28 16.33 14.80
N LEU A 294 -21.12 16.99 13.63
CA LEU A 294 -21.46 18.40 13.48
C LEU A 294 -22.96 18.67 13.61
N LEU A 295 -23.81 17.76 13.12
CA LEU A 295 -25.26 17.88 13.30
C LEU A 295 -25.67 17.82 14.77
N TYR A 296 -25.03 16.95 15.55
CA TYR A 296 -25.31 16.88 17.01
C TYR A 296 -24.84 18.10 17.79
N THR A 297 -23.81 18.81 17.34
CA THR A 297 -23.31 20.01 18.03
C THR A 297 -24.08 21.27 17.63
N SER A 298 -24.73 21.31 16.47
CA SER A 298 -25.55 22.44 16.02
C SER A 298 -26.96 22.44 16.63
N ASP A 299 -27.47 21.29 17.06
CA ASP A 299 -28.80 21.17 17.71
C ASP A 299 -28.74 21.37 19.22
N ALA A 300 -27.55 21.60 19.81
CA ALA A 300 -27.33 21.83 21.23
C ALA A 300 -27.00 23.29 21.59
N ALA A 301 -27.18 24.24 20.65
CA ALA A 301 -26.94 25.68 20.84
C ALA A 301 -28.24 26.49 20.84
#